data_e7ea5ab9034934cbb937074d93fed0b8
#
_entry.id   e7ea5ab9034934cbb937074d93fed0b8
#
_cell.length_a   1.000
_cell.length_b   1.000
_cell.length_c   1.000
_cell.angle_alpha   90.00
_cell.angle_beta   90.00
_cell.angle_gamma   90.00
#
_symmetry.space_group_name_H-M   'P 1'
#
loop_
_entity.id
_entity.type
_entity.pdbx_description
1 polymer ?
#
loop_
_entity_poly.entity_id
_entity_poly.type
_entity_poly.pdbx_seq_one_letter_code
_entity_poly.pdbx_strand_id
1 'polypeptide(L)'
;MKKYISLMKLRVVELLLVTTLPALFLASEGVPALAITFWSLLGGTFAAGGANAFNMIIEAKSDLLMKRTANRPIATGEISRKNALLFAALISLISLVIFYIFTTPLATLLTFLAITFYVFGYTIALKKHTSQNIVWGGIAGCMPVLIGQAAVTNSLTTTSWLFFLLIFFWTPPHFWALAVRYKDDYKAAGIPMLPVVAPIKSVINQMWFHSLAMVLFSLLVIWSAKLPIWLSVITLLLIAGWKRQLIKLTKEPSEVNAGKLFQASIVFLSIYSFLLVIGVLLK
;
A
#
# COMPACT_ATOMS: atom_id res chain seq x y z
N MET A 1 -17.80 8.42 -17.79
CA MET A 1 -16.37 8.10 -17.65
C MET A 1 -15.82 8.45 -16.26
N LYS A 2 -15.93 9.69 -15.75
CA LYS A 2 -15.40 10.11 -14.43
C LYS A 2 -15.81 9.19 -13.25
N LYS A 3 -17.08 8.71 -13.21
CA LYS A 3 -17.58 7.80 -12.16
C LYS A 3 -16.86 6.44 -12.13
N TYR A 4 -16.53 5.86 -13.28
CA TYR A 4 -15.76 4.60 -13.36
C TYR A 4 -14.30 4.78 -12.93
N ILE A 5 -13.68 5.90 -13.29
CA ILE A 5 -12.33 6.24 -12.80
C ILE A 5 -12.31 6.36 -11.28
N SER A 6 -13.37 6.90 -10.66
CA SER A 6 -13.45 6.99 -9.19
C SER A 6 -13.50 5.63 -8.48
N LEU A 7 -13.97 4.55 -9.16
CA LEU A 7 -13.92 3.19 -8.63
C LEU A 7 -12.48 2.70 -8.43
N MET A 8 -11.56 3.16 -9.25
CA MET A 8 -10.14 2.77 -9.20
C MET A 8 -9.42 3.35 -7.98
N LYS A 9 -9.95 4.40 -7.31
CA LYS A 9 -9.30 5.09 -6.18
C LYS A 9 -7.87 5.52 -6.48
N LEU A 10 -7.65 6.29 -7.54
CA LEU A 10 -6.33 6.65 -8.07
C LEU A 10 -5.35 7.17 -7.01
N ARG A 11 -5.81 7.93 -6.01
CA ARG A 11 -4.96 8.37 -4.88
C ARG A 11 -4.32 7.22 -4.07
N VAL A 12 -4.97 6.06 -4.03
CA VAL A 12 -4.41 4.86 -3.40
C VAL A 12 -3.43 4.20 -4.37
N VAL A 13 -3.78 4.16 -5.66
CA VAL A 13 -2.92 3.62 -6.71
C VAL A 13 -1.61 4.38 -6.81
N GLU A 14 -1.62 5.71 -6.72
CA GLU A 14 -0.41 6.54 -6.71
C GLU A 14 0.63 6.07 -5.69
N LEU A 15 0.21 5.75 -4.46
CA LEU A 15 1.12 5.27 -3.43
C LEU A 15 1.72 3.89 -3.75
N LEU A 16 0.95 3.02 -4.41
CA LEU A 16 1.45 1.72 -4.87
C LEU A 16 2.48 1.89 -6.01
N LEU A 17 2.26 2.85 -6.91
CA LEU A 17 3.20 3.16 -7.99
C LEU A 17 4.50 3.77 -7.45
N VAL A 18 4.43 4.58 -6.38
CA VAL A 18 5.61 5.13 -5.68
C VAL A 18 6.53 4.03 -5.18
N THR A 19 6.02 2.86 -4.81
CA THR A 19 6.85 1.71 -4.38
C THR A 19 7.25 0.78 -5.53
N THR A 20 6.45 0.74 -6.61
CA THR A 20 6.80 -0.04 -7.81
C THR A 20 8.04 0.54 -8.51
N LEU A 21 8.11 1.86 -8.64
CA LEU A 21 9.20 2.50 -9.38
C LEU A 21 10.59 2.17 -8.82
N PRO A 22 10.89 2.39 -7.52
CA PRO A 22 12.19 2.01 -6.97
C PRO A 22 12.46 0.49 -7.04
N ALA A 23 11.42 -0.35 -7.00
CA ALA A 23 11.60 -1.79 -7.18
C ALA A 23 12.10 -2.14 -8.59
N LEU A 24 11.63 -1.44 -9.63
CA LEU A 24 12.12 -1.59 -11.00
C LEU A 24 13.58 -1.15 -11.12
N PHE A 25 13.98 -0.02 -10.49
CA PHE A 25 15.35 0.46 -10.49
C PHE A 25 16.30 -0.49 -9.74
N LEU A 26 15.88 -0.97 -8.58
CA LEU A 26 16.65 -1.95 -7.80
C LEU A 26 16.82 -3.26 -8.57
N ALA A 27 15.79 -3.71 -9.27
CA ALA A 27 15.81 -4.93 -10.07
C ALA A 27 16.72 -4.83 -11.30
N SER A 28 16.79 -3.64 -11.89
CA SER A 28 17.64 -3.35 -13.06
C SER A 28 19.06 -2.99 -12.70
N GLU A 29 19.36 -2.81 -11.40
CA GLU A 29 20.63 -2.26 -10.89
C GLU A 29 21.07 -0.95 -11.62
N GLY A 30 20.10 -0.20 -12.12
CA GLY A 30 20.26 1.00 -12.92
C GLY A 30 18.94 1.51 -13.46
N VAL A 31 18.96 2.18 -14.62
CA VAL A 31 17.75 2.65 -15.29
C VAL A 31 17.01 1.46 -15.94
N PRO A 32 15.78 1.15 -15.52
CA PRO A 32 14.99 0.07 -16.13
C PRO A 32 14.61 0.42 -17.57
N ALA A 33 14.43 -0.58 -18.42
CA ALA A 33 13.93 -0.40 -19.78
C ALA A 33 12.60 0.37 -19.77
N LEU A 34 12.48 1.40 -20.60
CA LEU A 34 11.31 2.28 -20.63
C LEU A 34 10.02 1.51 -20.89
N ALA A 35 10.06 0.50 -21.78
CA ALA A 35 8.91 -0.36 -22.08
C ALA A 35 8.45 -1.14 -20.85
N ILE A 36 9.37 -1.79 -20.12
CA ILE A 36 9.06 -2.55 -18.89
C ILE A 36 8.47 -1.60 -17.84
N THR A 37 9.08 -0.42 -17.67
CA THR A 37 8.60 0.59 -16.72
C THR A 37 7.17 1.03 -17.06
N PHE A 38 6.93 1.42 -18.30
CA PHE A 38 5.60 1.87 -18.76
C PHE A 38 4.53 0.79 -18.55
N TRP A 39 4.78 -0.44 -19.01
CA TRP A 39 3.80 -1.52 -18.92
C TRP A 39 3.59 -2.01 -17.50
N SER A 40 4.63 -2.00 -16.64
CA SER A 40 4.49 -2.34 -15.22
C SER A 40 3.65 -1.31 -14.47
N LEU A 41 3.85 0.00 -14.72
CA LEU A 41 3.07 1.06 -14.09
C LEU A 41 1.62 1.06 -14.59
N LEU A 42 1.39 0.88 -15.89
CA LEU A 42 0.06 0.82 -16.48
C LEU A 42 -0.71 -0.43 -16.01
N GLY A 43 -0.07 -1.60 -16.11
CA GLY A 43 -0.64 -2.86 -15.63
C GLY A 43 -0.93 -2.82 -14.13
N GLY A 44 0.00 -2.30 -13.32
CA GLY A 44 -0.18 -2.09 -11.88
C GLY A 44 -1.34 -1.14 -11.56
N THR A 45 -1.51 -0.08 -12.34
CA THR A 45 -2.65 0.86 -12.22
C THR A 45 -3.98 0.13 -12.43
N PHE A 46 -4.08 -0.71 -13.47
CA PHE A 46 -5.30 -1.48 -13.75
C PHE A 46 -5.53 -2.59 -12.71
N ALA A 47 -4.48 -3.28 -12.26
CA ALA A 47 -4.58 -4.28 -11.20
C ALA A 47 -5.15 -3.69 -9.91
N ALA A 48 -4.52 -2.63 -9.41
CA ALA A 48 -4.95 -1.94 -8.19
C ALA A 48 -6.32 -1.28 -8.36
N GLY A 49 -6.60 -0.70 -9.54
CA GLY A 49 -7.89 -0.13 -9.88
C GLY A 49 -9.00 -1.16 -9.88
N GLY A 50 -8.78 -2.33 -10.48
CA GLY A 50 -9.72 -3.45 -10.49
C GLY A 50 -10.00 -3.99 -9.09
N ALA A 51 -8.95 -4.24 -8.32
CA ALA A 51 -9.06 -4.68 -6.93
C ALA A 51 -9.83 -3.67 -6.07
N ASN A 52 -9.58 -2.36 -6.23
CA ASN A 52 -10.32 -1.30 -5.56
C ASN A 52 -11.80 -1.24 -5.96
N ALA A 53 -12.11 -1.47 -7.24
CA ALA A 53 -13.49 -1.52 -7.72
C ALA A 53 -14.24 -2.72 -7.13
N PHE A 54 -13.64 -3.92 -7.08
CA PHE A 54 -14.21 -5.08 -6.38
C PHE A 54 -14.45 -4.80 -4.90
N ASN A 55 -13.45 -4.21 -4.21
CA ASN A 55 -13.61 -3.81 -2.81
C ASN A 55 -14.81 -2.86 -2.62
N MET A 56 -14.98 -1.87 -3.49
CA MET A 56 -16.09 -0.91 -3.40
C MET A 56 -17.46 -1.59 -3.63
N ILE A 57 -17.53 -2.60 -4.50
CA ILE A 57 -18.74 -3.40 -4.73
C ILE A 57 -19.12 -4.21 -3.48
N ILE A 58 -18.14 -4.86 -2.86
CA ILE A 58 -18.33 -5.69 -1.68
C ILE A 58 -18.73 -4.84 -0.48
N GLU A 59 -18.12 -3.67 -0.34
CA GLU A 59 -18.28 -2.77 0.81
C GLU A 59 -19.43 -1.76 0.66
N ALA A 60 -20.19 -1.75 -0.44
CA ALA A 60 -21.19 -0.72 -0.73
C ALA A 60 -22.16 -0.43 0.43
N LYS A 61 -22.60 -1.48 1.17
CA LYS A 61 -23.49 -1.31 2.33
C LYS A 61 -22.78 -0.66 3.53
N SER A 62 -21.55 -1.05 3.84
CA SER A 62 -20.78 -0.47 4.94
C SER A 62 -20.26 0.94 4.58
N ASP A 63 -20.01 1.22 3.30
CA ASP A 63 -19.61 2.54 2.83
C ASP A 63 -20.66 3.63 3.11
N LEU A 64 -21.94 3.30 3.04
CA LEU A 64 -23.05 4.21 3.38
C LEU A 64 -23.04 4.65 4.85
N LEU A 65 -22.49 3.83 5.75
CA LEU A 65 -22.44 4.10 7.19
C LEU A 65 -21.26 5.00 7.60
N MET A 66 -20.32 5.24 6.69
CA MET A 66 -19.10 6.01 6.92
C MET A 66 -19.19 7.36 6.22
N LYS A 67 -19.04 8.48 6.94
CA LYS A 67 -19.10 9.85 6.37
C LYS A 67 -18.12 10.03 5.19
N ARG A 68 -16.94 9.44 5.29
CA ARG A 68 -15.89 9.52 4.28
C ARG A 68 -16.22 8.79 2.98
N THR A 69 -17.05 7.76 3.01
CA THR A 69 -17.29 6.85 1.87
C THR A 69 -18.73 6.80 1.40
N ALA A 70 -19.68 7.45 2.10
CA ALA A 70 -21.10 7.46 1.78
C ALA A 70 -21.39 7.96 0.35
N ASN A 71 -20.56 8.85 -0.18
CA ASN A 71 -20.72 9.42 -1.52
C ASN A 71 -20.04 8.60 -2.64
N ARG A 72 -19.64 7.35 -2.37
CA ARG A 72 -19.04 6.49 -3.41
C ARG A 72 -20.09 6.07 -4.45
N PRO A 73 -19.75 6.02 -5.75
CA PRO A 73 -20.72 5.78 -6.83
C PRO A 73 -21.54 4.50 -6.72
N ILE A 74 -21.02 3.46 -6.06
CA ILE A 74 -21.74 2.21 -5.85
C ILE A 74 -22.65 2.30 -4.62
N ALA A 75 -22.17 2.98 -3.56
CA ALA A 75 -22.96 3.20 -2.35
C ALA A 75 -24.19 4.08 -2.65
N THR A 76 -24.04 5.11 -3.47
CA THR A 76 -25.14 6.02 -3.88
C THR A 76 -26.04 5.44 -4.98
N GLY A 77 -25.68 4.29 -5.58
CA GLY A 77 -26.42 3.70 -6.70
C GLY A 77 -26.16 4.36 -8.06
N GLU A 78 -25.21 5.29 -8.16
CA GLU A 78 -24.87 5.97 -9.44
C GLU A 78 -24.30 5.01 -10.49
N ILE A 79 -23.70 3.90 -10.06
CA ILE A 79 -23.26 2.80 -10.91
C ILE A 79 -23.88 1.51 -10.38
N SER A 80 -24.56 0.76 -11.26
CA SER A 80 -25.12 -0.53 -10.88
C SER A 80 -24.02 -1.52 -10.51
N ARG A 81 -24.33 -2.44 -9.56
CA ARG A 81 -23.37 -3.49 -9.15
C ARG A 81 -22.89 -4.34 -10.33
N LYS A 82 -23.78 -4.64 -11.29
CA LYS A 82 -23.47 -5.41 -12.49
C LYS A 82 -22.43 -4.69 -13.35
N ASN A 83 -22.64 -3.41 -13.64
CA ASN A 83 -21.72 -2.63 -14.47
C ASN A 83 -20.37 -2.40 -13.77
N ALA A 84 -20.39 -2.20 -12.44
CA ALA A 84 -19.16 -2.08 -11.66
C ALA A 84 -18.36 -3.41 -11.65
N LEU A 85 -19.06 -4.55 -11.53
CA LEU A 85 -18.43 -5.88 -11.57
C LEU A 85 -17.78 -6.15 -12.93
N LEU A 86 -18.49 -5.86 -14.02
CA LEU A 86 -17.96 -5.99 -15.36
C LEU A 86 -16.74 -5.13 -15.58
N PHE A 87 -16.80 -3.87 -15.14
CA PHE A 87 -15.66 -2.94 -15.21
C PHE A 87 -14.46 -3.47 -14.41
N ALA A 88 -14.66 -3.89 -13.14
CA ALA A 88 -13.59 -4.40 -12.28
C ALA A 88 -12.95 -5.65 -12.88
N ALA A 89 -13.75 -6.60 -13.41
CA ALA A 89 -13.26 -7.81 -14.06
C ALA A 89 -12.47 -7.48 -15.33
N LEU A 90 -12.99 -6.59 -16.17
CA LEU A 90 -12.36 -6.20 -17.42
C LEU A 90 -10.99 -5.55 -17.20
N ILE A 91 -10.89 -4.54 -16.31
CA ILE A 91 -9.59 -3.88 -16.08
C ILE A 91 -8.60 -4.78 -15.36
N SER A 92 -9.06 -5.70 -14.50
CA SER A 92 -8.18 -6.71 -13.89
C SER A 92 -7.64 -7.69 -14.94
N LEU A 93 -8.49 -8.15 -15.87
CA LEU A 93 -8.07 -8.99 -16.97
C LEU A 93 -7.07 -8.28 -17.89
N ILE A 94 -7.35 -7.04 -18.27
CA ILE A 94 -6.44 -6.21 -19.07
C ILE A 94 -5.08 -6.08 -18.36
N SER A 95 -5.07 -5.87 -17.05
CA SER A 95 -3.83 -5.84 -16.27
C SER A 95 -3.02 -7.13 -16.42
N LEU A 96 -3.66 -8.28 -16.24
CA LEU A 96 -2.99 -9.59 -16.35
C LEU A 96 -2.45 -9.84 -17.77
N VAL A 97 -3.21 -9.44 -18.79
CA VAL A 97 -2.78 -9.52 -20.18
C VAL A 97 -1.56 -8.63 -20.44
N ILE A 98 -1.56 -7.39 -19.90
CA ILE A 98 -0.43 -6.48 -20.00
C ILE A 98 0.82 -7.10 -19.36
N PHE A 99 0.72 -7.61 -18.13
CA PHE A 99 1.85 -8.24 -17.48
C PHE A 99 2.35 -9.49 -18.23
N TYR A 100 1.45 -10.31 -18.73
CA TYR A 100 1.79 -11.53 -19.46
C TYR A 100 2.52 -11.26 -20.78
N ILE A 101 2.07 -10.25 -21.54
CA ILE A 101 2.63 -9.94 -22.88
C ILE A 101 3.92 -9.12 -22.77
N PHE A 102 3.97 -8.14 -21.85
CA PHE A 102 5.00 -7.12 -21.85
C PHE A 102 6.01 -7.22 -20.71
N THR A 103 5.83 -8.16 -19.77
CA THR A 103 6.75 -8.40 -18.68
C THR A 103 7.08 -9.88 -18.53
N THR A 104 6.85 -10.49 -17.37
CA THR A 104 7.23 -11.87 -17.09
C THR A 104 6.07 -12.72 -16.56
N PRO A 105 6.11 -14.05 -16.72
CA PRO A 105 5.12 -14.94 -16.11
C PRO A 105 5.03 -14.81 -14.58
N LEU A 106 6.16 -14.60 -13.90
CA LEU A 106 6.17 -14.45 -12.45
C LEU A 106 5.47 -13.14 -12.03
N ALA A 107 5.71 -12.02 -12.73
CA ALA A 107 5.02 -10.77 -12.45
C ALA A 107 3.51 -10.90 -12.66
N THR A 108 3.09 -11.62 -13.69
CA THR A 108 1.67 -11.92 -13.96
C THR A 108 1.05 -12.73 -12.82
N LEU A 109 1.70 -13.81 -12.40
CA LEU A 109 1.25 -14.64 -11.28
C LEU A 109 1.13 -13.84 -9.99
N LEU A 110 2.15 -13.05 -9.65
CA LEU A 110 2.15 -12.21 -8.45
C LEU A 110 1.04 -11.14 -8.51
N THR A 111 0.77 -10.57 -9.69
CA THR A 111 -0.34 -9.62 -9.88
C THR A 111 -1.69 -10.30 -9.67
N PHE A 112 -1.89 -11.49 -10.22
CA PHE A 112 -3.10 -12.29 -9.99
C PHE A 112 -3.29 -12.61 -8.50
N LEU A 113 -2.24 -13.05 -7.82
CA LEU A 113 -2.26 -13.34 -6.39
C LEU A 113 -2.55 -12.08 -5.55
N ALA A 114 -1.99 -10.91 -5.93
CA ALA A 114 -2.25 -9.65 -5.25
C ALA A 114 -3.72 -9.23 -5.35
N ILE A 115 -4.33 -9.29 -6.56
CA ILE A 115 -5.74 -8.98 -6.76
C ILE A 115 -6.61 -9.95 -5.95
N THR A 116 -6.34 -11.25 -6.08
CA THR A 116 -7.10 -12.30 -5.39
C THR A 116 -7.01 -12.16 -3.87
N PHE A 117 -5.81 -11.97 -3.34
CA PHE A 117 -5.62 -11.78 -1.90
C PHE A 117 -6.29 -10.50 -1.40
N TYR A 118 -6.21 -9.39 -2.14
CA TYR A 118 -6.87 -8.15 -1.73
C TYR A 118 -8.40 -8.29 -1.69
N VAL A 119 -8.99 -8.98 -2.69
CA VAL A 119 -10.44 -9.14 -2.77
C VAL A 119 -10.94 -10.18 -1.78
N PHE A 120 -10.43 -11.40 -1.84
CA PHE A 120 -10.93 -12.51 -1.03
C PHE A 120 -10.28 -12.56 0.36
N GLY A 121 -8.97 -12.45 0.44
CA GLY A 121 -8.23 -12.49 1.70
C GLY A 121 -8.52 -11.26 2.56
N TYR A 122 -8.20 -10.08 2.08
CA TYR A 122 -8.38 -8.87 2.88
C TYR A 122 -9.84 -8.41 2.96
N THR A 123 -10.51 -8.14 1.83
CA THR A 123 -11.81 -7.47 1.84
C THR A 123 -12.91 -8.36 2.41
N ILE A 124 -12.93 -9.65 2.05
CA ILE A 124 -13.98 -10.58 2.50
C ILE A 124 -13.59 -11.24 3.83
N ALA A 125 -12.40 -11.88 3.89
CA ALA A 125 -12.07 -12.72 5.02
C ALA A 125 -11.53 -11.96 6.24
N LEU A 126 -10.65 -10.95 6.07
CA LEU A 126 -9.96 -10.32 7.19
C LEU A 126 -10.67 -9.07 7.72
N LYS A 127 -11.12 -8.17 6.84
CA LYS A 127 -11.47 -6.79 7.18
C LYS A 127 -12.55 -6.67 8.25
N LYS A 128 -13.54 -7.56 8.25
CA LYS A 128 -14.66 -7.55 9.21
C LYS A 128 -14.50 -8.56 10.35
N HIS A 129 -13.49 -9.43 10.32
CA HIS A 129 -13.37 -10.56 11.24
C HIS A 129 -12.21 -10.47 12.23
N THR A 130 -11.24 -9.59 11.98
CA THR A 130 -10.09 -9.45 12.89
C THR A 130 -9.64 -8.00 13.04
N SER A 131 -9.18 -7.65 14.25
CA SER A 131 -8.57 -6.34 14.51
C SER A 131 -7.17 -6.19 13.91
N GLN A 132 -6.54 -7.31 13.53
CA GLN A 132 -5.24 -7.34 12.82
C GLN A 132 -5.41 -7.33 11.29
N ASN A 133 -6.60 -6.93 10.81
CA ASN A 133 -6.93 -6.89 9.38
C ASN A 133 -5.94 -6.06 8.57
N ILE A 134 -5.39 -4.99 9.13
CA ILE A 134 -4.40 -4.12 8.47
C ILE A 134 -3.02 -4.79 8.42
N VAL A 135 -2.62 -5.55 9.43
CA VAL A 135 -1.34 -6.26 9.42
C VAL A 135 -1.31 -7.28 8.30
N TRP A 136 -2.25 -8.21 8.31
CA TRP A 136 -2.31 -9.27 7.28
C TRP A 136 -2.77 -8.74 5.92
N GLY A 137 -3.75 -7.84 5.90
CA GLY A 137 -4.20 -7.18 4.67
C GLY A 137 -3.14 -6.32 4.00
N GLY A 138 -2.17 -5.81 4.79
CA GLY A 138 -1.01 -5.07 4.31
C GLY A 138 -0.15 -5.80 3.28
N ILE A 139 -0.19 -7.14 3.28
CA ILE A 139 0.48 -7.99 2.28
C ILE A 139 0.12 -7.53 0.86
N ALA A 140 -1.16 -7.24 0.59
CA ALA A 140 -1.57 -6.75 -0.74
C ALA A 140 -0.87 -5.43 -1.13
N GLY A 141 -0.68 -4.52 -0.16
CA GLY A 141 0.02 -3.25 -0.37
C GLY A 141 1.53 -3.39 -0.59
N CYS A 142 2.12 -4.52 -0.20
CA CYS A 142 3.55 -4.82 -0.38
C CYS A 142 3.84 -5.49 -1.74
N MET A 143 2.85 -6.09 -2.37
CA MET A 143 3.01 -6.85 -3.63
C MET A 143 3.61 -6.04 -4.78
N PRO A 144 3.35 -4.73 -4.94
CA PRO A 144 3.96 -3.92 -5.99
C PRO A 144 5.49 -4.00 -6.04
N VAL A 145 6.16 -4.17 -4.89
CA VAL A 145 7.61 -4.33 -4.81
C VAL A 145 8.05 -5.65 -5.47
N LEU A 146 7.41 -6.76 -5.13
CA LEU A 146 7.74 -8.07 -5.69
C LEU A 146 7.35 -8.15 -7.18
N ILE A 147 6.23 -7.54 -7.56
CA ILE A 147 5.78 -7.48 -8.95
C ILE A 147 6.79 -6.66 -9.78
N GLY A 148 7.26 -5.52 -9.29
CA GLY A 148 8.27 -4.70 -9.96
C GLY A 148 9.60 -5.45 -10.16
N GLN A 149 10.09 -6.14 -9.13
CA GLN A 149 11.27 -6.99 -9.23
C GLN A 149 11.07 -8.10 -10.27
N ALA A 150 9.96 -8.83 -10.18
CA ALA A 150 9.66 -9.93 -11.08
C ALA A 150 9.48 -9.46 -12.52
N ALA A 151 8.91 -8.28 -12.76
CA ALA A 151 8.70 -7.72 -14.10
C ALA A 151 10.01 -7.51 -14.87
N VAL A 152 11.11 -7.25 -14.16
CA VAL A 152 12.44 -7.06 -14.76
C VAL A 152 13.20 -8.38 -14.89
N THR A 153 13.21 -9.20 -13.83
CA THR A 153 14.18 -10.32 -13.72
C THR A 153 13.55 -11.72 -13.77
N ASN A 154 12.20 -11.80 -13.78
CA ASN A 154 11.46 -13.06 -13.62
C ASN A 154 11.89 -13.86 -12.38
N SER A 155 12.38 -13.19 -11.35
CA SER A 155 12.85 -13.79 -10.10
C SER A 155 12.63 -12.84 -8.92
N LEU A 156 12.80 -13.37 -7.70
CA LEU A 156 12.74 -12.57 -6.47
C LEU A 156 14.09 -12.63 -5.77
N THR A 157 14.57 -11.48 -5.30
CA THR A 157 15.85 -11.34 -4.61
C THR A 157 15.66 -11.09 -3.11
N THR A 158 16.71 -11.26 -2.32
CA THR A 158 16.70 -10.86 -0.90
C THR A 158 16.32 -9.39 -0.74
N THR A 159 16.85 -8.50 -1.61
CA THR A 159 16.53 -7.07 -1.59
C THR A 159 15.03 -6.80 -1.79
N SER A 160 14.40 -7.50 -2.74
CA SER A 160 12.95 -7.34 -2.97
C SER A 160 12.11 -7.81 -1.78
N TRP A 161 12.51 -8.89 -1.10
CA TRP A 161 11.84 -9.35 0.12
C TRP A 161 12.06 -8.40 1.30
N LEU A 162 13.25 -7.83 1.46
CA LEU A 162 13.51 -6.81 2.50
C LEU A 162 12.68 -5.54 2.25
N PHE A 163 12.54 -5.12 0.99
CA PHE A 163 11.70 -3.97 0.65
C PHE A 163 10.21 -4.29 0.84
N PHE A 164 9.75 -5.48 0.50
CA PHE A 164 8.42 -5.97 0.85
C PHE A 164 8.16 -5.88 2.36
N LEU A 165 9.09 -6.37 3.19
CA LEU A 165 8.98 -6.34 4.65
C LEU A 165 8.99 -4.90 5.19
N LEU A 166 9.77 -3.99 4.60
CA LEU A 166 9.70 -2.56 4.94
C LEU A 166 8.27 -2.03 4.78
N ILE A 167 7.63 -2.26 3.62
CA ILE A 167 6.26 -1.81 3.36
C ILE A 167 5.27 -2.51 4.28
N PHE A 168 5.46 -3.80 4.54
CA PHE A 168 4.64 -4.57 5.48
C PHE A 168 4.63 -3.94 6.88
N PHE A 169 5.80 -3.60 7.42
CA PHE A 169 5.90 -2.98 8.73
C PHE A 169 5.55 -1.48 8.74
N TRP A 170 5.65 -0.80 7.61
CA TRP A 170 5.17 0.58 7.44
C TRP A 170 3.63 0.67 7.46
N THR A 171 2.95 -0.33 6.92
CA THR A 171 1.49 -0.33 6.69
C THR A 171 0.67 -0.19 7.99
N PRO A 172 0.91 -0.96 9.08
CA PRO A 172 0.08 -0.86 10.27
C PRO A 172 0.13 0.51 10.97
N PRO A 173 1.29 1.12 11.27
CA PRO A 173 1.32 2.46 11.86
C PRO A 173 0.63 3.53 11.00
N HIS A 174 0.79 3.44 9.67
CA HIS A 174 0.13 4.32 8.71
C HIS A 174 -1.41 4.23 8.81
N PHE A 175 -1.96 3.03 8.67
CA PHE A 175 -3.41 2.83 8.68
C PHE A 175 -4.03 2.95 10.07
N TRP A 176 -3.33 2.56 11.13
CA TRP A 176 -3.85 2.77 12.48
C TRP A 176 -3.88 4.25 12.87
N ALA A 177 -2.93 5.07 12.39
CA ALA A 177 -3.01 6.52 12.53
C ALA A 177 -4.28 7.08 11.85
N LEU A 178 -4.58 6.61 10.64
CA LEU A 178 -5.83 6.94 9.94
C LEU A 178 -7.07 6.46 10.71
N ALA A 179 -7.01 5.23 11.26
CA ALA A 179 -8.12 4.64 11.99
C ALA A 179 -8.38 5.31 13.36
N VAL A 180 -7.36 5.86 14.02
CA VAL A 180 -7.53 6.72 15.20
C VAL A 180 -8.31 7.97 14.82
N ARG A 181 -7.97 8.61 13.69
CA ARG A 181 -8.64 9.82 13.20
C ARG A 181 -10.10 9.59 12.79
N TYR A 182 -10.43 8.41 12.25
CA TYR A 182 -11.78 8.06 11.76
C TYR A 182 -12.40 6.92 12.56
N LYS A 183 -12.12 6.90 13.88
CA LYS A 183 -12.55 5.82 14.78
C LYS A 183 -14.08 5.60 14.75
N ASP A 184 -14.84 6.68 14.80
CA ASP A 184 -16.30 6.61 14.84
C ASP A 184 -16.89 6.09 13.52
N ASP A 185 -16.32 6.46 12.37
CA ASP A 185 -16.73 5.93 11.07
C ASP A 185 -16.54 4.39 11.01
N TYR A 186 -15.37 3.90 11.45
CA TYR A 186 -15.10 2.46 11.48
C TYR A 186 -16.01 1.71 12.46
N LYS A 187 -16.30 2.32 13.61
CA LYS A 187 -17.23 1.78 14.60
C LYS A 187 -18.65 1.70 14.03
N ALA A 188 -19.15 2.75 13.39
CA ALA A 188 -20.46 2.79 12.75
C ALA A 188 -20.60 1.72 11.65
N ALA A 189 -19.53 1.46 10.90
CA ALA A 189 -19.51 0.44 9.84
C ALA A 189 -19.29 -1.00 10.36
N GLY A 190 -19.12 -1.21 11.68
CA GLY A 190 -18.87 -2.52 12.28
C GLY A 190 -17.51 -3.12 11.87
N ILE A 191 -16.53 -2.28 11.52
CA ILE A 191 -15.19 -2.72 11.11
C ILE A 191 -14.29 -2.70 12.35
N PRO A 192 -13.78 -3.86 12.82
CA PRO A 192 -13.01 -3.96 14.06
C PRO A 192 -11.54 -3.53 13.87
N MET A 193 -11.31 -2.29 13.39
CA MET A 193 -9.96 -1.75 13.34
C MET A 193 -9.35 -1.72 14.74
N LEU A 194 -8.05 -2.01 14.89
CA LEU A 194 -7.41 -2.09 16.20
C LEU A 194 -7.72 -0.88 17.10
N PRO A 195 -7.69 0.39 16.62
CA PRO A 195 -8.07 1.54 17.43
C PRO A 195 -9.56 1.60 17.86
N VAL A 196 -10.42 0.81 17.23
CA VAL A 196 -11.86 0.73 17.59
C VAL A 196 -12.06 -0.21 18.77
N VAL A 197 -11.34 -1.34 18.80
CA VAL A 197 -11.59 -2.46 19.73
C VAL A 197 -10.55 -2.57 20.84
N ALA A 198 -9.40 -1.93 20.74
CA ALA A 198 -8.32 -2.01 21.72
C ALA A 198 -8.07 -0.66 22.42
N PRO A 199 -7.54 -0.67 23.66
CA PRO A 199 -7.08 0.52 24.34
C PRO A 199 -6.00 1.24 23.53
N ILE A 200 -6.03 2.57 23.50
CA ILE A 200 -5.10 3.39 22.73
C ILE A 200 -3.63 3.11 23.04
N LYS A 201 -3.31 2.79 24.29
CA LYS A 201 -1.95 2.41 24.72
C LYS A 201 -1.47 1.15 23.98
N SER A 202 -2.33 0.14 23.82
CA SER A 202 -2.00 -1.08 23.08
C SER A 202 -1.77 -0.81 21.59
N VAL A 203 -2.60 0.06 21.00
CA VAL A 203 -2.43 0.51 19.60
C VAL A 203 -1.08 1.18 19.40
N ILE A 204 -0.73 2.12 20.28
CA ILE A 204 0.53 2.86 20.22
C ILE A 204 1.73 1.91 20.39
N ASN A 205 1.66 0.96 21.33
CA ASN A 205 2.73 -0.03 21.51
C ASN A 205 2.96 -0.85 20.23
N GLN A 206 1.89 -1.27 19.56
CA GLN A 206 2.00 -1.99 18.30
C GLN A 206 2.52 -1.07 17.18
N MET A 207 2.13 0.22 17.14
CA MET A 207 2.71 1.19 16.21
C MET A 207 4.24 1.31 16.42
N TRP A 208 4.71 1.36 17.67
CA TRP A 208 6.14 1.38 17.99
C TRP A 208 6.86 0.13 17.51
N PHE A 209 6.33 -1.05 17.78
CA PHE A 209 6.91 -2.31 17.31
C PHE A 209 7.08 -2.33 15.79
N HIS A 210 6.01 -2.02 15.05
CA HIS A 210 6.06 -2.00 13.59
C HIS A 210 6.98 -0.89 13.05
N SER A 211 7.00 0.28 13.71
CA SER A 211 7.90 1.36 13.31
C SER A 211 9.38 1.01 13.51
N LEU A 212 9.73 0.30 14.58
CA LEU A 212 11.10 -0.17 14.80
C LEU A 212 11.53 -1.21 13.77
N ALA A 213 10.65 -2.14 13.44
CA ALA A 213 10.90 -3.10 12.37
C ALA A 213 11.02 -2.40 11.00
N MET A 214 10.18 -1.40 10.71
CA MET A 214 10.30 -0.57 9.50
C MET A 214 11.67 0.10 9.40
N VAL A 215 12.19 0.64 10.50
CA VAL A 215 13.54 1.23 10.55
C VAL A 215 14.60 0.19 10.18
N LEU A 216 14.55 -0.97 10.79
CA LEU A 216 15.47 -2.08 10.51
C LEU A 216 15.45 -2.44 9.02
N PHE A 217 14.28 -2.70 8.46
CA PHE A 217 14.16 -3.12 7.07
C PHE A 217 14.53 -2.01 6.09
N SER A 218 14.31 -0.72 6.42
CA SER A 218 14.75 0.39 5.57
C SER A 218 16.28 0.43 5.43
N LEU A 219 17.03 0.16 6.48
CA LEU A 219 18.48 0.09 6.46
C LEU A 219 18.97 -1.18 5.76
N LEU A 220 18.31 -2.32 5.99
CA LEU A 220 18.65 -3.60 5.35
C LEU A 220 18.46 -3.56 3.83
N VAL A 221 17.46 -2.84 3.31
CA VAL A 221 17.29 -2.62 1.86
C VAL A 221 18.50 -1.89 1.29
N ILE A 222 18.92 -0.78 1.91
CA ILE A 222 20.08 0.01 1.46
C ILE A 222 21.35 -0.86 1.46
N TRP A 223 21.56 -1.61 2.54
CA TRP A 223 22.71 -2.50 2.68
C TRP A 223 22.70 -3.65 1.66
N SER A 224 21.56 -4.34 1.52
CA SER A 224 21.42 -5.49 0.60
C SER A 224 21.57 -5.08 -0.86
N ALA A 225 21.10 -3.90 -1.23
CA ALA A 225 21.25 -3.33 -2.57
C ALA A 225 22.65 -2.70 -2.81
N LYS A 226 23.52 -2.69 -1.79
CA LYS A 226 24.86 -2.07 -1.82
C LYS A 226 24.81 -0.61 -2.24
N LEU A 227 23.79 0.13 -1.76
CA LEU A 227 23.64 1.55 -2.06
C LEU A 227 24.60 2.42 -1.22
N PRO A 228 24.91 3.64 -1.66
CA PRO A 228 25.81 4.55 -0.95
C PRO A 228 25.41 4.78 0.50
N ILE A 229 26.37 4.80 1.42
CA ILE A 229 26.13 4.89 2.88
C ILE A 229 25.41 6.19 3.29
N TRP A 230 25.57 7.28 2.55
CA TRP A 230 24.90 8.54 2.83
C TRP A 230 23.35 8.44 2.78
N LEU A 231 22.80 7.47 2.00
CA LEU A 231 21.36 7.18 2.03
C LEU A 231 20.89 6.74 3.41
N SER A 232 21.69 5.93 4.10
CA SER A 232 21.36 5.51 5.47
C SER A 232 21.26 6.71 6.41
N VAL A 233 22.14 7.70 6.27
CA VAL A 233 22.13 8.93 7.08
C VAL A 233 20.86 9.72 6.80
N ILE A 234 20.53 9.98 5.54
CA ILE A 234 19.29 10.71 5.20
C ILE A 234 18.04 9.93 5.64
N THR A 235 18.04 8.60 5.46
CA THR A 235 16.94 7.73 5.92
C THR A 235 16.74 7.86 7.44
N LEU A 236 17.81 7.89 8.24
CA LEU A 236 17.71 8.08 9.68
C LEU A 236 17.15 9.46 10.06
N LEU A 237 17.47 10.52 9.31
CA LEU A 237 16.87 11.84 9.50
C LEU A 237 15.36 11.84 9.21
N LEU A 238 14.92 11.16 8.14
CA LEU A 238 13.49 10.98 7.83
C LEU A 238 12.77 10.20 8.93
N ILE A 239 13.40 9.15 9.43
CA ILE A 239 12.91 8.35 10.55
C ILE A 239 12.79 9.18 11.82
N ALA A 240 13.73 10.09 12.09
CA ALA A 240 13.64 11.01 13.24
C ALA A 240 12.40 11.91 13.14
N GLY A 241 12.06 12.39 11.95
CA GLY A 241 10.81 13.12 11.67
C GLY A 241 9.56 12.29 11.95
N TRP A 242 9.51 11.05 11.49
CA TRP A 242 8.45 10.08 11.79
C TRP A 242 8.34 9.82 13.30
N LYS A 243 9.46 9.43 13.94
CA LYS A 243 9.54 9.15 15.39
C LYS A 243 9.03 10.31 16.22
N ARG A 244 9.35 11.56 15.84
CA ARG A 244 8.84 12.76 16.51
C ARG A 244 7.30 12.81 16.51
N GLN A 245 6.63 12.45 15.41
CA GLN A 245 5.15 12.42 15.37
C GLN A 245 4.59 11.28 16.20
N LEU A 246 5.22 10.10 16.18
CA LEU A 246 4.80 8.97 16.99
C LEU A 246 4.96 9.26 18.51
N ILE A 247 6.05 9.95 18.93
CA ILE A 247 6.23 10.43 20.32
C ILE A 247 5.11 11.39 20.69
N LYS A 248 4.75 12.35 19.81
CA LYS A 248 3.65 13.28 20.08
C LYS A 248 2.33 12.54 20.26
N LEU A 249 2.02 11.58 19.40
CA LEU A 249 0.82 10.75 19.53
C LEU A 249 0.85 9.92 20.82
N THR A 250 2.03 9.45 21.25
CA THR A 250 2.18 8.68 22.50
C THR A 250 1.88 9.55 23.74
N LYS A 251 2.36 10.82 23.74
CA LYS A 251 2.15 11.73 24.85
C LYS A 251 0.73 12.28 24.91
N GLU A 252 0.16 12.56 23.74
CA GLU A 252 -1.17 13.14 23.58
C GLU A 252 -1.91 12.43 22.46
N PRO A 253 -2.63 11.32 22.76
CA PRO A 253 -3.45 10.60 21.80
C PRO A 253 -4.64 11.43 21.33
N SER A 254 -4.51 12.06 20.15
CA SER A 254 -5.56 12.89 19.55
C SER A 254 -5.67 12.64 18.05
N GLU A 255 -6.84 12.96 17.47
CA GLU A 255 -7.08 12.87 16.01
C GLU A 255 -6.08 13.75 15.23
N VAL A 256 -5.72 14.91 15.79
CA VAL A 256 -4.77 15.84 15.19
C VAL A 256 -3.37 15.22 15.11
N ASN A 257 -2.87 14.65 16.21
CA ASN A 257 -1.56 14.01 16.25
C ASN A 257 -1.54 12.72 15.40
N ALA A 258 -2.63 11.97 15.38
CA ALA A 258 -2.80 10.82 14.49
C ALA A 258 -2.77 11.25 13.01
N GLY A 259 -3.46 12.34 12.65
CA GLY A 259 -3.41 12.90 11.31
C GLY A 259 -2.01 13.35 10.87
N LYS A 260 -1.21 13.96 11.80
CA LYS A 260 0.18 14.34 11.53
C LYS A 260 1.08 13.12 11.33
N LEU A 261 0.89 12.06 12.11
CA LEU A 261 1.63 10.80 11.94
C LEU A 261 1.28 10.14 10.59
N PHE A 262 0.00 10.13 10.21
CA PHE A 262 -0.45 9.63 8.90
C PHE A 262 0.22 10.38 7.75
N GLN A 263 0.29 11.71 7.81
CA GLN A 263 0.97 12.51 6.79
C GLN A 263 2.48 12.25 6.78
N ALA A 264 3.12 12.19 7.94
CA ALA A 264 4.55 11.89 8.06
C ALA A 264 4.89 10.51 7.46
N SER A 265 3.98 9.55 7.53
CA SER A 265 4.16 8.22 6.93
C SER A 265 4.22 8.27 5.40
N ILE A 266 3.36 9.07 4.78
CA ILE A 266 3.35 9.26 3.33
C ILE A 266 4.64 9.96 2.89
N VAL A 267 5.02 11.04 3.59
CA VAL A 267 6.25 11.79 3.31
C VAL A 267 7.48 10.87 3.42
N PHE A 268 7.56 10.08 4.49
CA PHE A 268 8.64 9.10 4.65
C PHE A 268 8.73 8.16 3.46
N LEU A 269 7.64 7.49 3.10
CA LEU A 269 7.66 6.49 2.05
C LEU A 269 7.98 7.12 0.68
N SER A 270 7.42 8.29 0.37
CA SER A 270 7.67 8.98 -0.91
C SER A 270 9.13 9.41 -1.04
N ILE A 271 9.70 10.05 -0.01
CA ILE A 271 11.10 10.48 -0.05
C ILE A 271 12.03 9.28 -0.04
N TYR A 272 11.77 8.27 0.78
CA TYR A 272 12.57 7.04 0.81
C TYR A 272 12.59 6.34 -0.55
N SER A 273 11.42 6.21 -1.21
CA SER A 273 11.32 5.63 -2.55
C SER A 273 12.14 6.41 -3.58
N PHE A 274 12.10 7.74 -3.52
CA PHE A 274 12.91 8.61 -4.38
C PHE A 274 14.41 8.46 -4.10
N LEU A 275 14.80 8.40 -2.84
CA LEU A 275 16.19 8.16 -2.43
C LEU A 275 16.72 6.83 -2.93
N LEU A 276 15.92 5.76 -2.93
CA LEU A 276 16.32 4.48 -3.49
C LEU A 276 16.65 4.60 -4.98
N VAL A 277 15.83 5.31 -5.75
CA VAL A 277 16.09 5.56 -7.18
C VAL A 277 17.41 6.33 -7.37
N ILE A 278 17.60 7.43 -6.63
CA ILE A 278 18.87 8.19 -6.69
C ILE A 278 20.05 7.31 -6.29
N GLY A 279 19.90 6.52 -5.24
CA GLY A 279 20.97 5.64 -4.77
C GLY A 279 21.40 4.59 -5.79
N VAL A 280 20.45 4.06 -6.56
CA VAL A 280 20.75 3.15 -7.68
C VAL A 280 21.48 3.87 -8.81
N LEU A 281 21.10 5.11 -9.10
CA LEU A 281 21.73 5.90 -10.18
C LEU A 281 23.13 6.42 -9.83
N LEU A 282 23.45 6.53 -8.54
CA LEU A 282 24.74 7.02 -8.04
C LEU A 282 25.64 5.90 -7.49
N LYS A 283 25.25 4.64 -7.69
CA LYS A 283 26.03 3.46 -7.33
C LYS A 283 27.12 3.21 -8.36
#